data_483e4e8212bf9e6e2a4cc9ff1b6ccf06
#
_entry.id   483e4e8212bf9e6e2a4cc9ff1b6ccf06
#
_cell.length_a   1.000
_cell.length_b   1.000
_cell.length_c   1.000
_cell.angle_alpha   90.00
_cell.angle_beta   90.00
_cell.angle_gamma   90.00
#
_symmetry.space_group_name_H-M   'P 1'
#
loop_
_entity.id
_entity.type
_entity.pdbx_description
1 polymer ?
#
loop_
_entity_poly.entity_id
_entity_poly.type
_entity_poly.pdbx_seq_one_letter_code
_entity_poly.pdbx_strand_id
1 'polypeptide(L)'
;MNPADRGGGCAGLLLAAGAGSRLGRPKALVEFGGERLLDRGIRTLRDGGCHPVVVVLGAVTAQVRGAVAVRNPGWRSGMGSSLRTGLEVLPPEAGHAVVALVDQPLIGAAVVGRLVRAGLDGAPIAVATYGGARRNPVLIAREHFAGVAELAVGDVGARPFLRAHPELVVEVPCDDLGDPADIDTPADLARLSASRYAQ
;
A
#
# COMPACT_ATOMS: atom_id res chain seq x y z
N MET A 1 8.46 14.74 -28.59
CA MET A 1 7.98 14.65 -27.21
C MET A 1 8.54 13.35 -26.62
N ASN A 2 9.47 13.49 -25.68
CA ASN A 2 10.25 12.37 -25.13
C ASN A 2 9.28 11.42 -24.36
N PRO A 3 9.39 10.09 -24.47
CA PRO A 3 8.59 9.15 -23.67
C PRO A 3 8.68 9.37 -22.14
N ALA A 4 9.78 10.00 -21.68
CA ALA A 4 9.99 10.39 -20.28
C ALA A 4 9.08 11.53 -19.79
N ASP A 5 8.40 12.27 -20.66
CA ASP A 5 7.52 13.40 -20.31
C ASP A 5 6.06 13.01 -20.07
N ARG A 6 5.69 11.74 -20.19
CA ARG A 6 4.29 11.29 -20.04
C ARG A 6 3.94 10.69 -18.69
N GLY A 7 4.89 10.61 -17.76
CA GLY A 7 4.63 9.98 -16.48
C GLY A 7 5.19 10.82 -15.35
N GLY A 8 4.35 11.57 -14.67
CA GLY A 8 4.69 12.06 -13.34
C GLY A 8 5.18 10.89 -12.49
N GLY A 9 6.11 11.15 -11.54
CA GLY A 9 6.69 10.11 -10.68
C GLY A 9 5.63 9.24 -9.98
N CYS A 10 6.02 8.10 -9.49
CA CYS A 10 5.16 7.23 -8.71
C CYS A 10 5.31 7.55 -7.21
N ALA A 11 4.23 7.94 -6.54
CA ALA A 11 4.21 8.10 -5.09
C ALA A 11 3.90 6.79 -4.39
N GLY A 12 4.38 6.64 -3.15
CA GLY A 12 3.98 5.54 -2.26
C GLY A 12 2.93 6.01 -1.26
N LEU A 13 1.88 5.23 -1.05
CA LEU A 13 0.87 5.48 -0.05
C LEU A 13 0.77 4.28 0.89
N LEU A 14 1.27 4.44 2.13
CA LEU A 14 1.21 3.41 3.16
C LEU A 14 0.01 3.65 4.08
N LEU A 15 -0.96 2.74 4.10
CA LEU A 15 -2.09 2.79 5.02
C LEU A 15 -1.71 2.13 6.35
N ALA A 16 -1.61 2.94 7.41
CA ALA A 16 -1.11 2.53 8.72
C ALA A 16 -1.98 3.06 9.88
N ALA A 17 -3.28 3.34 9.61
CA ALA A 17 -4.16 4.03 10.55
C ALA A 17 -4.87 3.09 11.55
N GLY A 18 -4.85 1.77 11.34
CA GLY A 18 -5.60 0.79 12.13
C GLY A 18 -5.10 0.63 13.55
N ALA A 19 -6.05 0.40 14.49
CA ALA A 19 -5.74 0.18 15.90
C ALA A 19 -5.14 -1.20 16.21
N GLY A 20 -5.28 -2.18 15.31
CA GLY A 20 -4.81 -3.55 15.54
C GLY A 20 -5.50 -4.23 16.72
N SER A 21 -6.83 -4.08 16.83
CA SER A 21 -7.61 -4.55 18.00
C SER A 21 -7.44 -6.04 18.29
N ARG A 22 -7.37 -6.89 17.25
CA ARG A 22 -7.13 -8.34 17.40
C ARG A 22 -5.67 -8.66 17.79
N LEU A 23 -4.74 -7.80 17.43
CA LEU A 23 -3.33 -7.92 17.79
C LEU A 23 -3.00 -7.31 19.16
N GLY A 24 -3.95 -6.54 19.74
CA GLY A 24 -3.83 -5.87 21.03
C GLY A 24 -2.98 -4.60 21.02
N ARG A 25 -2.48 -4.18 19.84
CA ARG A 25 -1.68 -2.96 19.66
C ARG A 25 -1.72 -2.48 18.21
N PRO A 26 -1.51 -1.17 17.96
CA PRO A 26 -1.49 -0.61 16.61
C PRO A 26 -0.43 -1.28 15.74
N LYS A 27 -0.84 -1.77 14.56
CA LYS A 27 0.04 -2.51 13.64
C LYS A 27 1.27 -1.73 13.23
N ALA A 28 1.14 -0.39 13.07
CA ALA A 28 2.25 0.50 12.74
C ALA A 28 3.45 0.38 13.69
N LEU A 29 3.20 0.07 14.97
CA LEU A 29 4.21 -0.02 16.03
C LEU A 29 4.70 -1.46 16.30
N VAL A 30 4.15 -2.44 15.62
CA VAL A 30 4.56 -3.84 15.76
C VAL A 30 5.93 -4.04 15.14
N GLU A 31 6.80 -4.75 15.85
CA GLU A 31 8.10 -5.17 15.34
C GLU A 31 8.00 -6.52 14.63
N PHE A 32 8.62 -6.60 13.46
CA PHE A 32 8.77 -7.83 12.68
C PHE A 32 10.22 -7.93 12.21
N GLY A 33 10.92 -8.94 12.73
CA GLY A 33 12.35 -9.13 12.43
C GLY A 33 13.23 -7.95 12.85
N GLY A 34 12.96 -7.33 14.00
CA GLY A 34 13.74 -6.22 14.55
C GLY A 34 13.47 -4.84 13.94
N GLU A 35 12.46 -4.72 13.08
CA GLU A 35 12.06 -3.47 12.42
C GLU A 35 10.56 -3.22 12.60
N ARG A 36 10.12 -1.99 12.91
CA ARG A 36 8.68 -1.69 12.98
C ARG A 36 8.04 -1.88 11.60
N LEU A 37 6.83 -2.44 11.56
CA LEU A 37 6.05 -2.60 10.32
C LEU A 37 5.92 -1.27 9.55
N LEU A 38 5.78 -0.15 10.26
CA LEU A 38 5.74 1.19 9.69
C LEU A 38 7.01 1.53 8.90
N ASP A 39 8.19 1.35 9.52
CA ASP A 39 9.48 1.70 8.90
C ASP A 39 9.78 0.76 7.73
N ARG A 40 9.44 -0.52 7.89
CA ARG A 40 9.55 -1.53 6.85
C ARG A 40 8.70 -1.18 5.62
N GLY A 41 7.42 -0.82 5.81
CA GLY A 41 6.53 -0.42 4.73
C GLY A 41 7.03 0.82 3.97
N ILE A 42 7.53 1.83 4.70
CA ILE A 42 8.14 3.03 4.10
C ILE A 42 9.35 2.65 3.25
N ARG A 43 10.27 1.85 3.81
CA ARG A 43 11.46 1.38 3.11
C ARG A 43 11.08 0.57 1.86
N THR A 44 10.14 -0.36 1.99
CA THR A 44 9.64 -1.19 0.86
C THR A 44 9.12 -0.33 -0.30
N LEU A 45 8.30 0.68 -0.02
CA LEU A 45 7.78 1.59 -1.05
C LEU A 45 8.90 2.41 -1.70
N ARG A 46 9.78 3.00 -0.88
CA ARG A 46 10.90 3.82 -1.39
C ARG A 46 11.85 2.99 -2.25
N ASP A 47 12.30 1.84 -1.74
CA ASP A 47 13.26 0.97 -2.43
C ASP A 47 12.64 0.33 -3.68
N GLY A 48 11.29 0.24 -3.76
CA GLY A 48 10.53 -0.15 -4.93
C GLY A 48 10.31 0.97 -5.97
N GLY A 49 10.88 2.16 -5.73
CA GLY A 49 10.86 3.27 -6.70
C GLY A 49 9.77 4.32 -6.46
N CYS A 50 9.09 4.30 -5.31
CA CYS A 50 8.09 5.31 -4.98
C CYS A 50 8.71 6.52 -4.29
N HIS A 51 8.43 7.72 -4.82
CA HIS A 51 8.83 8.99 -4.21
C HIS A 51 7.85 10.12 -4.59
N PRO A 52 7.36 10.91 -3.59
CA PRO A 52 7.52 10.72 -2.16
C PRO A 52 6.73 9.52 -1.62
N VAL A 53 7.03 9.12 -0.38
CA VAL A 53 6.19 8.18 0.38
C VAL A 53 5.34 8.97 1.36
N VAL A 54 4.03 8.72 1.33
CA VAL A 54 3.05 9.26 2.28
C VAL A 54 2.55 8.13 3.18
N VAL A 55 2.50 8.39 4.48
CA VAL A 55 1.98 7.45 5.48
C VAL A 55 0.73 8.02 6.12
N VAL A 56 -0.38 7.29 6.05
CA VAL A 56 -1.62 7.67 6.74
C VAL A 56 -1.66 7.00 8.10
N LEU A 57 -1.60 7.81 9.16
CA LEU A 57 -1.73 7.40 10.56
C LEU A 57 -3.14 7.73 11.09
N GLY A 58 -3.59 7.00 12.10
CA GLY A 58 -4.92 7.20 12.70
C GLY A 58 -4.95 6.93 14.18
N ALA A 59 -4.96 5.66 14.58
CA ALA A 59 -5.05 5.22 15.98
C ALA A 59 -3.85 5.65 16.83
N VAL A 60 -2.70 5.89 16.22
CA VAL A 60 -1.47 6.33 16.89
C VAL A 60 -0.82 7.48 16.17
N THR A 61 -0.03 8.25 16.93
CA THR A 61 0.99 9.14 16.39
C THR A 61 2.34 8.43 16.50
N ALA A 62 3.09 8.41 15.40
CA ALA A 62 4.41 7.80 15.37
C ALA A 62 5.41 8.74 14.69
N GLN A 63 6.66 8.70 15.12
CA GLN A 63 7.74 9.32 14.36
C GLN A 63 7.95 8.54 13.06
N VAL A 64 7.94 9.28 11.95
CA VAL A 64 8.13 8.78 10.59
C VAL A 64 9.42 9.36 10.04
N ARG A 65 10.29 8.51 9.50
CA ARG A 65 11.53 8.91 8.86
C ARG A 65 11.50 8.59 7.38
N GLY A 66 11.92 9.54 6.54
CA GLY A 66 11.99 9.32 5.09
C GLY A 66 10.63 9.25 4.38
N ALA A 67 9.56 9.73 5.03
CA ALA A 67 8.22 9.82 4.48
C ALA A 67 7.45 11.00 5.08
N VAL A 68 6.34 11.38 4.46
CA VAL A 68 5.41 12.41 4.94
C VAL A 68 4.30 11.73 5.74
N ALA A 69 4.17 12.08 7.03
CA ALA A 69 3.09 11.57 7.87
C ALA A 69 1.84 12.45 7.75
N VAL A 70 0.71 11.83 7.52
CA VAL A 70 -0.61 12.47 7.49
C VAL A 70 -1.53 11.80 8.49
N ARG A 71 -2.25 12.60 9.26
CA ARG A 71 -3.21 12.06 10.23
C ARG A 71 -4.60 11.99 9.62
N ASN A 72 -5.23 10.82 9.71
CA ASN A 72 -6.65 10.65 9.43
C ASN A 72 -7.45 10.65 10.74
N PRO A 73 -8.15 11.73 11.11
CA PRO A 73 -9.00 11.76 12.31
C PRO A 73 -10.21 10.82 12.19
N GLY A 74 -10.66 10.55 10.96
CA GLY A 74 -11.79 9.68 10.65
C GLY A 74 -11.45 8.19 10.53
N TRP A 75 -10.27 7.74 10.95
CA TRP A 75 -9.79 6.37 10.75
C TRP A 75 -10.74 5.26 11.24
N ARG A 76 -11.60 5.57 12.25
CA ARG A 76 -12.60 4.61 12.77
C ARG A 76 -13.71 4.28 11.77
N SER A 77 -13.91 5.11 10.74
CA SER A 77 -14.88 4.83 9.68
C SER A 77 -14.39 3.80 8.64
N GLY A 78 -13.20 3.23 8.86
CA GLY A 78 -12.65 2.16 8.05
C GLY A 78 -11.49 2.59 7.12
N MET A 79 -10.92 1.59 6.44
CA MET A 79 -9.75 1.75 5.55
C MET A 79 -10.00 2.77 4.43
N GLY A 80 -11.23 2.85 3.91
CA GLY A 80 -11.60 3.77 2.85
C GLY A 80 -11.33 5.24 3.20
N SER A 81 -11.58 5.64 4.46
CA SER A 81 -11.26 7.00 4.92
C SER A 81 -9.76 7.30 4.86
N SER A 82 -8.93 6.32 5.21
CA SER A 82 -7.47 6.47 5.15
C SER A 82 -6.96 6.52 3.71
N LEU A 83 -7.56 5.73 2.82
CA LEU A 83 -7.24 5.79 1.40
C LEU A 83 -7.57 7.16 0.81
N ARG A 84 -8.77 7.71 1.07
CA ARG A 84 -9.16 9.06 0.64
C ARG A 84 -8.19 10.12 1.15
N THR A 85 -7.96 10.16 2.47
CA THR A 85 -7.02 11.10 3.09
C THR A 85 -5.63 11.02 2.45
N GLY A 86 -5.16 9.81 2.14
CA GLY A 86 -3.86 9.63 1.50
C GLY A 86 -3.82 10.12 0.06
N LEU A 87 -4.82 9.79 -0.76
CA LEU A 87 -4.88 10.21 -2.16
C LEU A 87 -4.99 11.73 -2.31
N GLU A 88 -5.73 12.41 -1.41
CA GLU A 88 -5.92 13.87 -1.40
C GLU A 88 -4.62 14.66 -1.17
N VAL A 89 -3.67 14.11 -0.40
CA VAL A 89 -2.43 14.80 -0.04
C VAL A 89 -1.24 14.45 -0.94
N LEU A 90 -1.42 13.54 -1.89
CA LEU A 90 -0.37 13.22 -2.84
C LEU A 90 -0.06 14.43 -3.73
N PRO A 91 1.24 14.71 -3.98
CA PRO A 91 1.63 15.87 -4.77
C PRO A 91 1.04 15.80 -6.18
N PRO A 92 0.69 16.96 -6.77
CA PRO A 92 0.02 17.00 -8.08
C PRO A 92 0.86 16.41 -9.21
N GLU A 93 2.17 16.42 -9.08
CA GLU A 93 3.13 15.86 -10.04
C GLU A 93 3.23 14.31 -9.98
N ALA A 94 2.69 13.66 -8.95
CA ALA A 94 2.66 12.20 -8.92
C ALA A 94 1.66 11.66 -9.94
N GLY A 95 2.12 11.06 -11.01
CA GLY A 95 1.28 10.44 -12.04
C GLY A 95 0.63 9.13 -11.59
N HIS A 96 1.20 8.47 -10.59
CA HIS A 96 0.73 7.20 -10.05
C HIS A 96 0.90 7.14 -8.53
N ALA A 97 0.16 6.26 -7.88
CA ALA A 97 0.35 5.90 -6.47
C ALA A 97 0.34 4.39 -6.28
N VAL A 98 1.35 3.84 -5.61
CA VAL A 98 1.30 2.48 -5.08
C VAL A 98 0.72 2.53 -3.67
N VAL A 99 -0.44 1.91 -3.49
CA VAL A 99 -1.13 1.76 -2.20
C VAL A 99 -0.74 0.45 -1.57
N ALA A 100 -0.11 0.51 -0.40
CA ALA A 100 0.32 -0.65 0.38
C ALA A 100 -0.27 -0.63 1.79
N LEU A 101 -0.37 -1.79 2.42
CA LEU A 101 -0.86 -1.97 3.78
C LEU A 101 0.32 -2.24 4.73
N VAL A 102 0.28 -1.64 5.91
CA VAL A 102 1.36 -1.75 6.91
C VAL A 102 1.52 -3.16 7.49
N ASP A 103 0.48 -3.98 7.41
CA ASP A 103 0.40 -5.31 8.01
C ASP A 103 0.85 -6.47 7.11
N GLN A 104 1.39 -6.16 5.92
CA GLN A 104 1.90 -7.16 4.95
C GLN A 104 3.44 -7.17 4.91
N PRO A 105 4.13 -7.71 5.92
CA PRO A 105 5.57 -7.55 6.07
C PRO A 105 6.41 -8.34 5.05
N LEU A 106 5.82 -9.31 4.36
CA LEU A 106 6.51 -10.14 3.37
C LEU A 106 6.38 -9.59 1.94
N ILE A 107 5.68 -8.47 1.75
CA ILE A 107 5.70 -7.71 0.51
C ILE A 107 7.03 -6.95 0.45
N GLY A 108 7.85 -7.26 -0.54
CA GLY A 108 9.17 -6.66 -0.75
C GLY A 108 9.18 -5.55 -1.80
N ALA A 109 10.31 -4.83 -1.87
CA ALA A 109 10.52 -3.76 -2.85
C ALA A 109 10.38 -4.24 -4.31
N ALA A 110 10.72 -5.50 -4.59
CA ALA A 110 10.60 -6.08 -5.93
C ALA A 110 9.14 -6.15 -6.42
N VAL A 111 8.18 -6.44 -5.52
CA VAL A 111 6.73 -6.40 -5.84
C VAL A 111 6.33 -4.98 -6.22
N VAL A 112 6.71 -3.99 -5.39
CA VAL A 112 6.42 -2.58 -5.65
C VAL A 112 7.03 -2.13 -6.98
N GLY A 113 8.30 -2.46 -7.23
CA GLY A 113 9.00 -2.12 -8.48
C GLY A 113 8.34 -2.74 -9.72
N ARG A 114 7.81 -3.96 -9.60
CA ARG A 114 7.05 -4.62 -10.70
C ARG A 114 5.76 -3.86 -11.02
N LEU A 115 5.03 -3.39 -9.99
CA LEU A 115 3.84 -2.56 -10.19
C LEU A 115 4.19 -1.18 -10.77
N VAL A 116 5.23 -0.53 -10.26
CA VAL A 116 5.72 0.75 -10.80
C VAL A 116 6.05 0.62 -12.28
N ARG A 117 6.72 -0.45 -12.67
CA ARG A 117 7.02 -0.73 -14.08
C ARG A 117 5.74 -0.88 -14.89
N ALA A 118 4.76 -1.65 -14.43
CA ALA A 118 3.48 -1.78 -15.13
C ALA A 118 2.77 -0.44 -15.35
N GLY A 119 2.79 0.46 -14.33
CA GLY A 119 2.26 1.82 -14.47
C GLY A 119 3.02 2.65 -15.50
N LEU A 120 4.36 2.61 -15.51
CA LEU A 120 5.20 3.29 -16.51
C LEU A 120 4.97 2.75 -17.92
N ASP A 121 4.63 1.47 -18.05
CA ASP A 121 4.27 0.82 -19.31
C ASP A 121 2.82 1.12 -19.73
N GLY A 122 2.09 1.94 -18.96
CA GLY A 122 0.77 2.49 -19.32
C GLY A 122 -0.42 1.79 -18.65
N ALA A 123 -0.21 0.93 -17.63
CA ALA A 123 -1.34 0.35 -16.90
C ALA A 123 -2.08 1.43 -16.09
N PRO A 124 -3.41 1.62 -16.30
CA PRO A 124 -4.20 2.57 -15.52
C PRO A 124 -4.26 2.16 -14.04
N ILE A 125 -4.42 0.86 -13.80
CA ILE A 125 -4.40 0.22 -12.49
C ILE A 125 -3.62 -1.08 -12.61
N ALA A 126 -2.60 -1.27 -11.76
CA ALA A 126 -1.88 -2.54 -11.67
C ALA A 126 -2.12 -3.16 -10.28
N VAL A 127 -2.55 -4.43 -10.25
CA VAL A 127 -2.88 -5.15 -9.02
C VAL A 127 -1.98 -6.36 -8.88
N ALA A 128 -1.28 -6.49 -7.77
CA ALA A 128 -0.52 -7.69 -7.48
C ALA A 128 -1.45 -8.91 -7.35
N THR A 129 -1.06 -10.03 -7.97
CA THR A 129 -1.77 -11.30 -7.82
C THR A 129 -0.86 -12.37 -7.24
N TYR A 130 -1.47 -13.26 -6.43
CA TYR A 130 -0.83 -14.40 -5.82
C TYR A 130 -1.78 -15.59 -5.91
N GLY A 131 -1.33 -16.68 -6.52
CA GLY A 131 -2.19 -17.83 -6.85
C GLY A 131 -3.39 -17.42 -7.71
N GLY A 132 -3.23 -16.44 -8.60
CA GLY A 132 -4.31 -15.88 -9.41
C GLY A 132 -5.31 -14.98 -8.66
N ALA A 133 -5.14 -14.77 -7.36
CA ALA A 133 -6.02 -13.89 -6.57
C ALA A 133 -5.45 -12.47 -6.45
N ARG A 134 -6.27 -11.46 -6.74
CA ARG A 134 -5.92 -10.04 -6.56
C ARG A 134 -5.69 -9.70 -5.08
N ARG A 135 -4.56 -9.06 -4.78
CA ARG A 135 -4.13 -8.63 -3.44
C ARG A 135 -3.52 -7.23 -3.49
N ASN A 136 -3.14 -6.71 -2.32
CA ASN A 136 -2.25 -5.55 -2.26
C ASN A 136 -0.80 -6.00 -2.52
N PRO A 137 0.06 -5.04 -2.93
CA PRO A 137 -0.23 -3.63 -3.21
C PRO A 137 -0.96 -3.42 -4.54
N VAL A 138 -1.53 -2.21 -4.70
CA VAL A 138 -2.21 -1.78 -5.91
C VAL A 138 -1.60 -0.46 -6.39
N LEU A 139 -1.23 -0.37 -7.66
CA LEU A 139 -0.89 0.89 -8.30
C LEU A 139 -2.14 1.47 -8.96
N ILE A 140 -2.32 2.79 -8.82
CA ILE A 140 -3.44 3.54 -9.38
C ILE A 140 -2.88 4.75 -10.12
N ALA A 141 -3.27 4.98 -11.38
CA ALA A 141 -2.96 6.20 -12.09
C ALA A 141 -3.79 7.38 -11.55
N ARG A 142 -3.21 8.59 -11.58
CA ARG A 142 -3.80 9.80 -10.99
C ARG A 142 -5.22 10.09 -11.46
N GLU A 143 -5.49 9.89 -12.72
CA GLU A 143 -6.81 10.14 -13.31
C GLU A 143 -7.95 9.34 -12.65
N HIS A 144 -7.60 8.25 -11.95
CA HIS A 144 -8.55 7.39 -11.24
C HIS A 144 -8.63 7.66 -9.72
N PHE A 145 -7.79 8.56 -9.16
CA PHE A 145 -7.79 8.84 -7.72
C PHE A 145 -9.16 9.28 -7.22
N ALA A 146 -9.82 10.18 -7.93
CA ALA A 146 -11.14 10.68 -7.54
C ALA A 146 -12.19 9.56 -7.51
N GLY A 147 -12.27 8.75 -8.56
CA GLY A 147 -13.23 7.64 -8.64
C GLY A 147 -12.95 6.56 -7.57
N VAL A 148 -11.68 6.24 -7.31
CA VAL A 148 -11.29 5.32 -6.24
C VAL A 148 -11.68 5.89 -4.88
N ALA A 149 -11.43 7.18 -4.62
CA ALA A 149 -11.76 7.85 -3.37
C ALA A 149 -13.27 7.88 -3.12
N GLU A 150 -14.08 8.12 -4.15
CA GLU A 150 -15.55 8.14 -4.06
C GLU A 150 -16.11 6.78 -3.61
N LEU A 151 -15.63 5.69 -4.15
CA LEU A 151 -16.10 4.34 -3.84
C LEU A 151 -15.44 3.70 -2.61
N ALA A 152 -14.40 4.33 -2.04
CA ALA A 152 -13.70 3.84 -0.87
C ALA A 152 -14.47 4.16 0.42
N VAL A 153 -15.47 3.33 0.76
CA VAL A 153 -16.33 3.50 1.95
C VAL A 153 -16.15 2.30 2.89
N GLY A 154 -16.06 2.57 4.21
CA GLY A 154 -15.85 1.50 5.21
C GLY A 154 -14.47 0.81 5.04
N ASP A 155 -14.43 -0.51 5.20
CA ASP A 155 -13.17 -1.30 5.19
C ASP A 155 -12.81 -1.92 3.84
N VAL A 156 -13.30 -1.37 2.74
CA VAL A 156 -13.14 -2.00 1.42
C VAL A 156 -11.98 -1.47 0.56
N GLY A 157 -11.38 -0.35 0.93
CA GLY A 157 -10.27 0.27 0.19
C GLY A 157 -10.63 0.52 -1.29
N ALA A 158 -9.74 0.20 -2.22
CA ALA A 158 -9.95 0.39 -3.66
C ALA A 158 -10.82 -0.69 -4.32
N ARG A 159 -11.13 -1.79 -3.65
CA ARG A 159 -11.82 -2.96 -4.23
C ARG A 159 -13.14 -2.65 -4.96
N PRO A 160 -14.03 -1.75 -4.49
CA PRO A 160 -15.25 -1.43 -5.20
C PRO A 160 -14.98 -0.84 -6.58
N PHE A 161 -14.02 0.08 -6.68
CA PHE A 161 -13.62 0.68 -7.95
C PHE A 161 -13.05 -0.37 -8.91
N LEU A 162 -12.17 -1.24 -8.44
CA LEU A 162 -11.58 -2.29 -9.25
C LEU A 162 -12.62 -3.28 -9.80
N ARG A 163 -13.70 -3.52 -9.05
CA ARG A 163 -14.80 -4.38 -9.50
C ARG A 163 -15.71 -3.68 -10.50
N ALA A 164 -15.91 -2.38 -10.34
CA ALA A 164 -16.74 -1.58 -11.25
C ALA A 164 -16.05 -1.34 -12.59
N HIS A 165 -14.71 -1.37 -12.63
CA HIS A 165 -13.88 -1.06 -13.78
C HIS A 165 -12.85 -2.17 -14.07
N PRO A 166 -13.28 -3.40 -14.34
CA PRO A 166 -12.35 -4.51 -14.60
C PRO A 166 -11.49 -4.29 -15.84
N GLU A 167 -11.94 -3.50 -16.80
CA GLU A 167 -11.23 -3.12 -18.03
C GLU A 167 -10.00 -2.26 -17.79
N LEU A 168 -9.92 -1.56 -16.65
CA LEU A 168 -8.78 -0.73 -16.26
C LEU A 168 -7.71 -1.54 -15.51
N VAL A 169 -8.01 -2.77 -15.10
CA VAL A 169 -7.16 -3.54 -14.19
C VAL A 169 -6.21 -4.45 -14.93
N VAL A 170 -4.92 -4.21 -14.78
CA VAL A 170 -3.84 -5.10 -15.19
C VAL A 170 -3.43 -5.96 -14.00
N GLU A 171 -3.57 -7.25 -14.11
CA GLU A 171 -3.11 -8.22 -13.11
C GLU A 171 -1.61 -8.46 -13.28
N VAL A 172 -0.87 -8.33 -12.17
CA VAL A 172 0.59 -8.45 -12.14
C VAL A 172 0.96 -9.63 -11.23
N PRO A 173 1.34 -10.80 -11.78
CA PRO A 173 1.76 -11.95 -10.98
C PRO A 173 3.00 -11.63 -10.14
N CYS A 174 2.93 -11.94 -8.84
CA CYS A 174 3.96 -11.64 -7.86
C CYS A 174 4.30 -12.84 -6.95
N ASP A 175 3.89 -14.04 -7.33
CA ASP A 175 4.10 -15.29 -6.56
C ASP A 175 5.58 -15.56 -6.27
N ASP A 176 6.46 -15.13 -7.17
CA ASP A 176 7.92 -15.27 -7.08
C ASP A 176 8.61 -14.19 -6.24
N LEU A 177 7.90 -13.15 -5.79
CA LEU A 177 8.49 -11.96 -5.19
C LEU A 177 8.08 -11.70 -3.74
N GLY A 178 7.06 -12.38 -3.23
CA GLY A 178 6.57 -12.13 -1.87
C GLY A 178 5.35 -12.95 -1.50
N ASP A 179 4.89 -12.74 -0.27
CA ASP A 179 3.69 -13.36 0.29
C ASP A 179 2.75 -12.26 0.79
N PRO A 180 1.47 -12.23 0.36
CA PRO A 180 0.50 -11.21 0.76
C PRO A 180 -0.11 -11.45 2.15
N ALA A 181 0.45 -12.34 2.95
CA ALA A 181 -0.07 -12.66 4.28
C ALA A 181 -0.07 -11.44 5.21
N ASP A 182 -1.20 -11.22 5.87
CA ASP A 182 -1.40 -10.15 6.84
C ASP A 182 -1.01 -10.59 8.26
N ILE A 183 -0.53 -9.64 9.08
CA ILE A 183 -0.42 -9.79 10.53
C ILE A 183 -1.66 -9.18 11.18
N ASP A 184 -2.61 -10.03 11.54
CA ASP A 184 -3.86 -9.64 12.20
C ASP A 184 -3.91 -10.01 13.68
N THR A 185 -3.24 -11.10 14.05
CA THR A 185 -3.24 -11.69 15.40
C THR A 185 -1.81 -11.95 15.89
N PRO A 186 -1.61 -12.16 17.21
CA PRO A 186 -0.31 -12.62 17.73
C PRO A 186 0.17 -13.94 17.12
N ALA A 187 -0.76 -14.83 16.77
CA ALA A 187 -0.44 -16.09 16.10
C ALA A 187 0.11 -15.88 14.69
N ASP A 188 -0.46 -14.92 13.91
CA ASP A 188 0.08 -14.56 12.59
C ASP A 188 1.49 -14.00 12.71
N LEU A 189 1.72 -13.11 13.67
CA LEU A 189 3.04 -12.54 13.93
C LEU A 189 4.07 -13.64 14.23
N ALA A 190 3.73 -14.58 15.10
CA ALA A 190 4.62 -15.70 15.46
C ALA A 190 4.89 -16.60 14.25
N ARG A 191 3.85 -16.99 13.52
CA ARG A 191 3.95 -17.86 12.33
C ARG A 191 4.82 -17.23 11.24
N LEU A 192 4.58 -15.97 10.88
CA LEU A 192 5.32 -15.29 9.81
C LEU A 192 6.77 -14.97 10.24
N SER A 193 7.00 -14.70 11.53
CA SER A 193 8.37 -14.54 12.04
C SER A 193 9.18 -15.83 11.93
N ALA A 194 8.58 -16.98 12.23
CA ALA A 194 9.25 -18.29 12.10
C ALA A 194 9.60 -18.63 10.65
N SER A 195 8.70 -18.36 9.70
CA SER A 195 8.93 -18.63 8.26
C SER A 195 10.09 -17.85 7.66
N ARG A 196 10.39 -16.65 8.21
CA ARG A 196 11.52 -15.82 7.76
C ARG A 196 12.89 -16.42 8.08
N TYR A 197 12.99 -17.20 9.15
CA TYR A 197 14.25 -17.83 9.56
C TYR A 197 14.49 -19.21 8.92
N ALA A 198 13.51 -19.70 8.13
CA ALA A 198 13.59 -21.00 7.47
C ALA A 198 14.03 -20.89 5.97
N GLN A 199 14.29 -19.67 5.49
CA GLN A 199 14.85 -19.38 4.16
C GLN A 199 16.29 -18.86 4.28
#